data_97c4132d14f64dda9d69db6eb0df6504
#
_entry.id   97c4132d14f64dda9d69db6eb0df6504
#
_cell.length_a   1.000
_cell.length_b   1.000
_cell.length_c   1.000
_cell.angle_alpha   90.00
_cell.angle_beta   90.00
_cell.angle_gamma   90.00
#
_symmetry.space_group_name_H-M   'P 1'
#
loop_
_entity.id
_entity.type
_entity.pdbx_description
1 polymer ?
#
loop_
_entity_poly.entity_id
_entity_poly.type
_entity_poly.pdbx_seq_one_letter_code
_entity_poly.pdbx_strand_id
1 'polypeptide(L)'
;MTEDEWLDGLRHLSHDQILQAHFSLQEQIKKHYKLRAEPKHMKKAIALCEQHIALVPLAIMALENAHDLRVAEYEKVIGKRHTDPKFHPPSHHGYHQYGVILRRQKEFDKLDEIERKKESEGWA
;
A
#
# COMPACT_ATOMS: atom_id res chain seq x y z
N MET A 1 -11.05 11.16 -14.10
CA MET A 1 -9.61 10.81 -14.00
C MET A 1 -9.47 9.31 -13.83
N THR A 2 -8.65 8.69 -14.65
CA THR A 2 -8.34 7.26 -14.52
C THR A 2 -7.26 7.03 -13.47
N GLU A 3 -7.07 5.76 -13.04
CA GLU A 3 -5.97 5.40 -12.15
C GLU A 3 -4.61 5.77 -12.74
N ASP A 4 -4.42 5.52 -14.05
CA ASP A 4 -3.16 5.83 -14.73
C ASP A 4 -2.88 7.33 -14.77
N GLU A 5 -3.90 8.14 -15.03
CA GLU A 5 -3.77 9.60 -15.01
C GLU A 5 -3.42 10.11 -13.61
N TRP A 6 -4.06 9.53 -12.58
CA TRP A 6 -3.78 9.88 -11.20
C TRP A 6 -2.35 9.52 -10.82
N LEU A 7 -1.87 8.31 -11.16
CA LEU A 7 -0.50 7.89 -10.94
C LEU A 7 0.50 8.79 -11.66
N ASP A 8 0.23 9.10 -12.93
CA ASP A 8 1.12 9.97 -13.72
C ASP A 8 1.29 11.34 -13.08
N GLY A 9 0.21 11.87 -12.49
CA GLY A 9 0.26 13.12 -11.74
C GLY A 9 1.14 13.07 -10.49
N LEU A 10 1.44 11.88 -9.98
CA LEU A 10 2.26 11.69 -8.78
C LEU A 10 3.71 11.28 -9.07
N ARG A 11 4.06 10.99 -10.34
CA ARG A 11 5.39 10.49 -10.69
C ARG A 11 6.51 11.48 -10.44
N HIS A 12 6.21 12.76 -10.32
CA HIS A 12 7.19 13.80 -10.02
C HIS A 12 7.55 13.87 -8.53
N LEU A 13 6.80 13.18 -7.67
CA LEU A 13 7.04 13.21 -6.23
C LEU A 13 8.28 12.38 -5.86
N SER A 14 8.98 12.81 -4.80
CA SER A 14 10.10 12.05 -4.26
C SER A 14 9.61 10.75 -3.60
N HIS A 15 10.54 9.82 -3.37
CA HIS A 15 10.21 8.59 -2.63
C HIS A 15 9.63 8.90 -1.25
N ASP A 16 10.19 9.88 -0.54
CA ASP A 16 9.69 10.27 0.78
C ASP A 16 8.26 10.81 0.71
N GLN A 17 7.95 11.62 -0.30
CA GLN A 17 6.59 12.14 -0.50
C GLN A 17 5.61 11.02 -0.84
N ILE A 18 6.01 10.05 -1.65
CA ILE A 18 5.19 8.86 -1.96
C ILE A 18 4.95 8.04 -0.69
N LEU A 19 5.95 7.83 0.14
CA LEU A 19 5.79 7.13 1.42
C LEU A 19 4.85 7.86 2.36
N GLN A 20 4.92 9.18 2.44
CA GLN A 20 3.98 9.98 3.22
C GLN A 20 2.55 9.77 2.74
N ALA A 21 2.34 9.77 1.41
CA ALA A 21 1.02 9.51 0.83
C ALA A 21 0.53 8.10 1.15
N HIS A 22 1.41 7.11 1.01
CA HIS A 22 1.10 5.70 1.30
C HIS A 22 0.64 5.51 2.74
N PHE A 23 1.40 6.02 3.70
CA PHE A 23 1.07 5.88 5.12
C PHE A 23 -0.11 6.76 5.54
N SER A 24 -0.28 7.93 4.92
CA SER A 24 -1.45 8.77 5.16
C SER A 24 -2.75 8.06 4.73
N LEU A 25 -2.73 7.43 3.55
CA LEU A 25 -3.87 6.64 3.08
C LEU A 25 -4.19 5.50 4.05
N GLN A 26 -3.18 4.81 4.55
CA GLN A 26 -3.36 3.75 5.54
C GLN A 26 -4.07 4.24 6.80
N GLU A 27 -3.65 5.38 7.36
CA GLU A 27 -4.25 5.96 8.55
C GLU A 27 -5.68 6.44 8.29
N GLN A 28 -5.93 7.01 7.12
CA GLN A 28 -7.28 7.44 6.73
C GLN A 28 -8.22 6.25 6.56
N ILE A 29 -7.75 5.14 5.99
CA ILE A 29 -8.53 3.90 5.88
C ILE A 29 -8.97 3.45 7.28
N LYS A 30 -8.03 3.38 8.21
CA LYS A 30 -8.33 2.97 9.59
C LYS A 30 -9.36 3.89 10.24
N LYS A 31 -9.21 5.19 10.07
CA LYS A 31 -10.13 6.20 10.62
C LYS A 31 -11.56 6.02 10.12
N HIS A 32 -11.73 5.95 8.80
CA HIS A 32 -13.05 5.84 8.21
C HIS A 32 -13.68 4.47 8.44
N TYR A 33 -12.88 3.40 8.46
CA TYR A 33 -13.40 2.07 8.75
C TYR A 33 -13.93 1.95 10.17
N LYS A 34 -13.34 2.63 11.15
CA LYS A 34 -13.88 2.67 12.51
C LYS A 34 -15.29 3.25 12.57
N LEU A 35 -15.60 4.17 11.67
CA LEU A 35 -16.88 4.87 11.58
C LEU A 35 -17.83 4.25 10.56
N ARG A 36 -17.58 3.03 10.14
CA ARG A 36 -18.27 2.35 9.04
C ARG A 36 -19.77 2.12 9.24
N ALA A 37 -20.26 2.27 10.47
CA ALA A 37 -21.69 2.21 10.73
C ALA A 37 -22.45 3.32 9.99
N GLU A 38 -21.78 4.44 9.70
CA GLU A 38 -22.32 5.48 8.84
C GLU A 38 -21.94 5.18 7.38
N PRO A 39 -22.92 5.07 6.45
CA PRO A 39 -22.67 4.69 5.08
C PRO A 39 -21.62 5.56 4.37
N LYS A 40 -21.58 6.86 4.66
CA LYS A 40 -20.60 7.76 4.06
C LYS A 40 -19.16 7.38 4.42
N HIS A 41 -18.93 6.91 5.64
CA HIS A 41 -17.59 6.49 6.08
C HIS A 41 -17.20 5.15 5.47
N MET A 42 -18.14 4.22 5.32
CA MET A 42 -17.88 2.96 4.62
C MET A 42 -17.50 3.21 3.15
N LYS A 43 -18.23 4.07 2.45
CA LYS A 43 -17.92 4.44 1.07
C LYS A 43 -16.53 5.08 0.98
N LYS A 44 -16.21 5.96 1.93
CA LYS A 44 -14.90 6.63 1.96
C LYS A 44 -13.77 5.62 2.21
N ALA A 45 -13.97 4.68 3.13
CA ALA A 45 -12.99 3.63 3.41
C ALA A 45 -12.71 2.79 2.16
N ILE A 46 -13.75 2.40 1.41
CA ILE A 46 -13.59 1.65 0.17
C ILE A 46 -12.79 2.46 -0.87
N ALA A 47 -13.15 3.71 -1.07
CA ALA A 47 -12.45 4.58 -2.03
C ALA A 47 -10.97 4.74 -1.65
N LEU A 48 -10.68 4.89 -0.37
CA LEU A 48 -9.30 5.01 0.13
C LEU A 48 -8.52 3.69 -0.04
N CYS A 49 -9.16 2.54 0.16
CA CYS A 49 -8.53 1.25 -0.12
C CYS A 49 -8.15 1.13 -1.60
N GLU A 50 -9.05 1.54 -2.49
CA GLU A 50 -8.79 1.52 -3.93
C GLU A 50 -7.64 2.46 -4.30
N GLN A 51 -7.57 3.64 -3.70
CA GLN A 51 -6.45 4.57 -3.90
C GLN A 51 -5.13 4.00 -3.37
N HIS A 52 -5.16 3.37 -2.20
CA HIS A 52 -3.98 2.77 -1.59
C HIS A 52 -3.41 1.66 -2.48
N ILE A 53 -4.30 0.84 -3.06
CA ILE A 53 -3.93 -0.20 -4.02
C ILE A 53 -3.43 0.42 -5.33
N ALA A 54 -4.09 1.45 -5.84
CA ALA A 54 -3.69 2.14 -7.06
C ALA A 54 -2.30 2.79 -6.95
N LEU A 55 -1.90 3.19 -5.74
CA LEU A 55 -0.58 3.80 -5.49
C LEU A 55 0.57 2.77 -5.53
N VAL A 56 0.28 1.46 -5.50
CA VAL A 56 1.28 0.40 -5.38
C VAL A 56 2.48 0.56 -6.34
N PRO A 57 2.31 0.86 -7.64
CA PRO A 57 3.47 0.96 -8.51
C PRO A 57 4.52 1.97 -8.04
N LEU A 58 4.09 3.06 -7.41
CA LEU A 58 4.99 4.07 -6.86
C LEU A 58 5.41 3.74 -5.43
N ALA A 59 4.48 3.24 -4.62
CA ALA A 59 4.74 2.92 -3.22
C ALA A 59 5.76 1.79 -3.06
N ILE A 60 5.68 0.74 -3.90
CA ILE A 60 6.61 -0.38 -3.79
C ILE A 60 8.04 0.05 -4.13
N MET A 61 8.21 0.93 -5.12
CA MET A 61 9.51 1.50 -5.47
C MET A 61 10.07 2.34 -4.32
N ALA A 62 9.22 3.14 -3.70
CA ALA A 62 9.64 4.00 -2.58
C ALA A 62 9.99 3.16 -1.34
N LEU A 63 9.25 2.10 -1.05
CA LEU A 63 9.54 1.18 0.04
C LEU A 63 10.86 0.42 -0.19
N GLU A 64 11.07 -0.05 -1.40
CA GLU A 64 12.32 -0.72 -1.78
C GLU A 64 13.51 0.22 -1.65
N ASN A 65 13.38 1.46 -2.13
CA ASN A 65 14.42 2.49 -1.98
C ASN A 65 14.76 2.74 -0.51
N ALA A 66 13.74 2.89 0.35
CA ALA A 66 13.94 3.09 1.77
C ALA A 66 14.66 1.88 2.42
N HIS A 67 14.30 0.67 2.01
CA HIS A 67 14.97 -0.55 2.47
C HIS A 67 16.45 -0.55 2.07
N ASP A 68 16.75 -0.28 0.81
CA ASP A 68 18.12 -0.28 0.30
C ASP A 68 18.99 0.75 1.03
N LEU A 69 18.44 1.94 1.32
CA LEU A 69 19.13 2.95 2.10
C LEU A 69 19.43 2.47 3.52
N ARG A 70 18.50 1.78 4.16
CA ARG A 70 18.71 1.21 5.50
C ARG A 70 19.78 0.14 5.49
N VAL A 71 19.79 -0.73 4.48
CA VAL A 71 20.82 -1.78 4.33
C VAL A 71 22.19 -1.14 4.14
N ALA A 72 22.29 -0.15 3.26
CA ALA A 72 23.55 0.56 3.00
C ALA A 72 24.07 1.24 4.28
N GLU A 73 23.19 1.88 5.04
CA GLU A 73 23.57 2.53 6.30
C GLU A 73 24.03 1.51 7.35
N TYR A 74 23.33 0.39 7.48
CA TYR A 74 23.71 -0.70 8.36
C TYR A 74 25.12 -1.20 8.01
N GLU A 75 25.38 -1.50 6.74
CA GLU A 75 26.67 -2.02 6.28
C GLU A 75 27.80 -1.02 6.50
N LYS A 76 27.50 0.25 6.31
CA LYS A 76 28.46 1.35 6.55
C LYS A 76 28.84 1.46 8.04
N VAL A 77 27.84 1.41 8.92
CA VAL A 77 28.04 1.57 10.37
C VAL A 77 28.71 0.34 10.98
N ILE A 78 28.26 -0.85 10.60
CA ILE A 78 28.74 -2.13 11.15
C ILE A 78 30.05 -2.58 10.48
N GLY A 79 30.29 -2.19 9.24
CA GLY A 79 31.46 -2.62 8.46
C GLY A 79 31.40 -4.03 7.94
N LYS A 80 30.19 -4.63 7.92
CA LYS A 80 29.94 -5.98 7.42
C LYS A 80 28.69 -5.98 6.55
N ARG A 81 28.61 -6.96 5.63
CA ARG A 81 27.41 -7.14 4.81
C ARG A 81 26.21 -7.51 5.68
N HIS A 82 25.06 -6.97 5.32
CA HIS A 82 23.78 -7.34 5.94
C HIS A 82 23.51 -8.83 5.65
N THR A 83 22.99 -9.55 6.65
CA THR A 83 22.72 -11.00 6.52
C THR A 83 21.55 -11.29 5.59
N ASP A 84 20.59 -10.37 5.49
CA ASP A 84 19.45 -10.46 4.58
C ASP A 84 19.21 -9.10 3.90
N PRO A 85 19.99 -8.78 2.85
CA PRO A 85 19.86 -7.48 2.19
C PRO A 85 18.66 -7.39 1.24
N LYS A 86 17.97 -8.50 0.99
CA LYS A 86 16.85 -8.56 0.05
C LYS A 86 15.64 -7.82 0.60
N PHE A 87 14.96 -7.05 -0.29
CA PHE A 87 13.69 -6.42 0.06
C PHE A 87 12.57 -7.45 0.09
N HIS A 88 11.84 -7.48 1.19
CA HIS A 88 10.64 -8.29 1.35
C HIS A 88 9.45 -7.35 1.53
N PRO A 89 8.52 -7.28 0.56
CA PRO A 89 7.37 -6.39 0.71
C PRO A 89 6.59 -6.69 1.99
N PRO A 90 6.24 -5.65 2.77
CA PRO A 90 5.43 -5.85 3.98
C PRO A 90 3.98 -6.17 3.64
N SER A 91 3.14 -6.35 4.64
CA SER A 91 1.70 -6.43 4.42
C SER A 91 1.16 -5.09 3.91
N HIS A 92 0.12 -5.14 3.09
CA HIS A 92 -0.51 -3.95 2.51
C HIS A 92 -1.89 -3.74 3.13
N HIS A 93 -2.06 -2.66 3.88
CA HIS A 93 -3.28 -2.42 4.64
C HIS A 93 -4.52 -2.27 3.76
N GLY A 94 -4.40 -1.58 2.62
CA GLY A 94 -5.50 -1.40 1.68
C GLY A 94 -6.04 -2.72 1.15
N TYR A 95 -5.17 -3.63 0.76
CA TYR A 95 -5.57 -4.98 0.34
C TYR A 95 -6.25 -5.74 1.48
N HIS A 96 -5.67 -5.70 2.67
CA HIS A 96 -6.24 -6.39 3.82
C HIS A 96 -7.64 -5.88 4.15
N GLN A 97 -7.78 -4.57 4.30
CA GLN A 97 -9.05 -3.95 4.68
C GLN A 97 -10.11 -4.12 3.60
N TYR A 98 -9.74 -3.94 2.33
CA TYR A 98 -10.67 -4.14 1.23
C TYR A 98 -11.14 -5.59 1.15
N GLY A 99 -10.22 -6.53 1.38
CA GLY A 99 -10.56 -7.96 1.45
C GLY A 99 -11.59 -8.27 2.52
N VAL A 100 -11.44 -7.69 3.72
CA VAL A 100 -12.41 -7.84 4.81
C VAL A 100 -13.78 -7.29 4.40
N ILE A 101 -13.81 -6.11 3.82
CA ILE A 101 -15.05 -5.46 3.37
C ILE A 101 -15.76 -6.30 2.32
N LEU A 102 -15.03 -6.73 1.28
CA LEU A 102 -15.60 -7.52 0.18
C LEU A 102 -16.14 -8.85 0.66
N ARG A 103 -15.44 -9.50 1.60
CA ARG A 103 -15.92 -10.77 2.17
C ARG A 103 -17.22 -10.58 2.93
N ARG A 104 -17.32 -9.53 3.73
CA ARG A 104 -18.54 -9.19 4.48
C ARG A 104 -19.71 -8.84 3.57
N GLN A 105 -19.43 -8.18 2.44
CA GLN A 105 -20.43 -7.82 1.43
C GLN A 105 -20.73 -8.97 0.48
N LYS A 106 -20.06 -10.11 0.62
CA LYS A 106 -20.20 -11.29 -0.23
C LYS A 106 -19.88 -11.03 -1.70
N GLU A 107 -18.94 -10.09 -1.94
CA GLU A 107 -18.42 -9.75 -3.26
C GLU A 107 -17.20 -10.63 -3.58
N PHE A 108 -17.46 -11.94 -3.74
CA PHE A 108 -16.39 -12.94 -3.82
C PHE A 108 -15.58 -12.88 -5.10
N ASP A 109 -16.20 -12.51 -6.23
CA ASP A 109 -15.47 -12.37 -7.50
C ASP A 109 -14.44 -11.22 -7.41
N LYS A 110 -14.86 -10.10 -6.85
CA LYS A 110 -13.96 -8.96 -6.64
C LYS A 110 -12.86 -9.29 -5.63
N LEU A 111 -13.21 -10.03 -4.58
CA LEU A 111 -12.24 -10.49 -3.59
C LEU A 111 -11.16 -11.35 -4.24
N ASP A 112 -11.54 -12.32 -5.07
CA ASP A 112 -10.59 -13.17 -5.79
C ASP A 112 -9.67 -12.33 -6.70
N GLU A 113 -10.24 -11.35 -7.38
CA GLU A 113 -9.49 -10.45 -8.26
C GLU A 113 -8.40 -9.68 -7.49
N ILE A 114 -8.75 -9.07 -6.36
CA ILE A 114 -7.78 -8.30 -5.58
C ILE A 114 -6.75 -9.19 -4.89
N GLU A 115 -7.12 -10.40 -4.47
CA GLU A 115 -6.18 -11.34 -3.85
C GLU A 115 -5.12 -11.81 -4.87
N ARG A 116 -5.52 -12.10 -6.11
CA ARG A 116 -4.57 -12.44 -7.18
C ARG A 116 -3.64 -11.29 -7.49
N LYS A 117 -4.17 -10.07 -7.53
CA LYS A 117 -3.36 -8.86 -7.76
C LYS A 117 -2.35 -8.68 -6.63
N LYS A 118 -2.77 -8.83 -5.38
CA LYS A 118 -1.90 -8.76 -4.20
C LYS A 118 -0.75 -9.77 -4.31
N GLU A 119 -1.05 -11.02 -4.64
CA GLU A 119 -0.05 -12.07 -4.81
C GLU A 119 0.93 -11.73 -5.94
N SER A 120 0.43 -11.25 -7.08
CA SER A 120 1.26 -10.89 -8.22
C SER A 120 2.24 -9.75 -7.90
N GLU A 121 1.89 -8.89 -6.96
CA GLU A 121 2.72 -7.77 -6.51
C GLU A 121 3.69 -8.16 -5.40
N GLY A 122 3.52 -9.33 -4.79
CA GLY A 122 4.47 -9.85 -3.81
C GLY A 122 4.27 -9.38 -2.37
N TRP A 123 3.12 -8.78 -2.03
CA TRP A 123 2.84 -8.33 -0.65
C TRP A 123 2.72 -9.50 0.32
N ALA A 124 3.17 -9.29 1.54
CA ALA A 124 3.05 -10.28 2.62
C ALA A 124 1.59 -10.52 3.04
#